data_3eb6fe1bf6ccfee808881818c310a80d
#
_entry.id   3eb6fe1bf6ccfee808881818c310a80d
#
_cell.length_a   1.000
_cell.length_b   1.000
_cell.length_c   1.000
_cell.angle_alpha   90.00
_cell.angle_beta   90.00
_cell.angle_gamma   90.00
#
_symmetry.space_group_name_H-M   'P 1'
#
loop_
_entity.id
_entity.type
_entity.pdbx_description
1 polymer ?
#
loop_
_entity_poly.entity_id
_entity_poly.type
_entity_poly.pdbx_seq_one_letter_code
_entity_poly.pdbx_strand_id
1 'polypeptide(L)'
;ASEDSGINETIFAQADEDTRKRLLYKVSRSVYDGRDIPPESGNFLSDRALFAHQAKVLRRLLEQESYVCVGRAADFVLKDKPRVLSVFLDASYSDRIQREMTRQGISRGEAKRYIDRLDKYRNDYYTYHTGKRWKDLSNYDLCLDTAVLGLDNCVSLIEEYMYLRFGVEKPNV
;
A
#
# COMPACT_ATOMS: atom_id res chain seq x y z
N ALA A 1 -1.39 14.40 9.50
CA ALA A 1 -0.92 14.56 8.10
C ALA A 1 -1.37 15.90 7.51
N SER A 2 -2.63 16.33 7.74
CA SER A 2 -3.15 17.63 7.26
C SER A 2 -2.46 18.82 7.91
N GLU A 3 -2.27 18.80 9.22
CA GLU A 3 -1.60 19.90 9.96
C GLU A 3 -0.14 20.11 9.54
N ASP A 4 0.58 19.03 9.25
CA ASP A 4 2.00 19.11 8.87
C ASP A 4 2.22 19.43 7.38
N SER A 5 1.22 19.17 6.52
CA SER A 5 1.33 19.39 5.07
C SER A 5 0.74 20.69 4.57
N GLY A 6 0.05 21.46 5.45
CA GLY A 6 -0.70 22.65 5.06
C GLY A 6 -1.96 22.37 4.24
N ILE A 7 -2.35 21.12 4.07
CA ILE A 7 -3.59 20.72 3.40
C ILE A 7 -4.72 20.84 4.43
N ASN A 8 -5.73 21.63 4.11
CA ASN A 8 -6.82 21.94 5.03
C ASN A 8 -7.56 20.68 5.50
N GLU A 9 -7.59 20.45 6.80
CA GLU A 9 -8.19 19.29 7.46
C GLU A 9 -9.69 19.11 7.13
N THR A 10 -10.39 20.20 6.87
CA THR A 10 -11.79 20.22 6.44
C THR A 10 -12.02 19.49 5.12
N ILE A 11 -11.05 19.48 4.20
CA ILE A 11 -11.16 18.75 2.92
C ILE A 11 -11.06 17.24 3.15
N PHE A 12 -10.27 16.81 4.15
CA PHE A 12 -10.17 15.40 4.54
C PHE A 12 -11.35 14.90 5.38
N ALA A 13 -11.92 15.76 6.22
CA ALA A 13 -13.01 15.40 7.11
C ALA A 13 -14.39 15.34 6.41
N GLN A 14 -14.60 16.13 5.37
CA GLN A 14 -15.86 16.20 4.61
C GLN A 14 -15.94 15.22 3.42
N ALA A 15 -14.82 14.60 3.04
CA ALA A 15 -14.82 13.62 1.97
C ALA A 15 -15.24 12.26 2.51
N ASP A 16 -16.27 11.63 1.91
CA ASP A 16 -16.56 10.23 2.14
C ASP A 16 -15.36 9.35 1.71
N GLU A 17 -15.39 8.07 2.08
CA GLU A 17 -14.25 7.17 1.85
C GLU A 17 -13.87 7.04 0.36
N ASP A 18 -14.84 7.12 -0.55
CA ASP A 18 -14.62 7.08 -1.99
C ASP A 18 -14.05 8.41 -2.52
N THR A 19 -14.47 9.52 -1.95
CA THR A 19 -13.92 10.84 -2.28
C THR A 19 -12.51 10.99 -1.71
N ARG A 20 -12.22 10.45 -0.51
CA ARG A 20 -10.85 10.36 0.04
C ARG A 20 -9.93 9.51 -0.85
N LYS A 21 -10.40 8.33 -1.28
CA LYS A 21 -9.69 7.48 -2.24
C LYS A 21 -9.46 8.19 -3.57
N ARG A 22 -10.46 8.93 -4.08
CA ARG A 22 -10.35 9.71 -5.32
C ARG A 22 -9.44 10.93 -5.18
N LEU A 23 -9.43 11.60 -4.02
CA LEU A 23 -8.55 12.75 -3.76
C LEU A 23 -7.09 12.31 -3.60
N LEU A 24 -6.84 11.25 -2.82
CA LEU A 24 -5.52 10.62 -2.71
C LEU A 24 -5.06 10.07 -4.07
N TYR A 25 -5.99 9.51 -4.85
CA TYR A 25 -5.73 9.05 -6.21
C TYR A 25 -5.50 10.21 -7.19
N LYS A 26 -6.24 11.31 -7.08
CA LYS A 26 -6.03 12.53 -7.91
C LYS A 26 -4.72 13.22 -7.57
N VAL A 27 -4.38 13.36 -6.29
CA VAL A 27 -3.10 13.94 -5.85
C VAL A 27 -1.94 13.04 -6.27
N SER A 28 -2.06 11.72 -6.13
CA SER A 28 -1.04 10.79 -6.63
C SER A 28 -1.00 10.75 -8.17
N ARG A 29 -2.12 10.94 -8.86
CA ARG A 29 -2.20 10.94 -10.32
C ARG A 29 -1.73 12.26 -10.95
N SER A 30 -1.95 13.41 -10.32
CA SER A 30 -1.40 14.69 -10.79
C SER A 30 0.11 14.76 -10.64
N VAL A 31 0.67 13.94 -9.73
CA VAL A 31 2.12 13.82 -9.48
C VAL A 31 2.73 12.68 -10.32
N TYR A 32 1.92 11.72 -10.80
CA TYR A 32 2.41 10.53 -11.51
C TYR A 32 1.57 10.26 -12.77
N ASP A 33 1.88 10.93 -13.83
CA ASP A 33 1.28 10.73 -15.17
C ASP A 33 1.94 9.55 -15.93
N GLY A 34 2.56 8.61 -15.20
CA GLY A 34 3.20 7.42 -15.79
C GLY A 34 4.43 7.72 -16.65
N ARG A 35 4.94 8.94 -16.60
CA ARG A 35 6.19 9.33 -17.27
C ARG A 35 7.33 9.27 -16.27
N ASP A 36 8.50 8.83 -16.72
CA ASP A 36 9.71 8.95 -15.94
C ASP A 36 9.94 10.44 -15.63
N ILE A 37 9.83 10.82 -14.36
CA ILE A 37 10.07 12.18 -13.91
C ILE A 37 11.58 12.35 -13.74
N PRO A 38 12.22 13.19 -14.58
CA PRO A 38 13.66 13.42 -14.45
C PRO A 38 14.00 14.00 -13.07
N PRO A 39 15.16 13.66 -12.49
CA PRO A 39 15.57 14.17 -11.18
C PRO A 39 15.58 15.71 -11.05
N GLU A 40 15.72 16.39 -12.18
CA GLU A 40 15.75 17.86 -12.24
C GLU A 40 14.35 18.50 -12.31
N SER A 41 13.28 17.72 -12.44
CA SER A 41 11.93 18.28 -12.46
C SER A 41 11.47 18.72 -11.07
N GLY A 42 10.75 19.83 -10.98
CA GLY A 42 10.16 20.31 -9.72
C GLY A 42 9.24 19.27 -9.03
N ASN A 43 8.65 18.38 -9.82
CA ASN A 43 7.80 17.27 -9.35
C ASN A 43 8.60 16.18 -8.64
N PHE A 44 9.87 15.98 -8.99
CA PHE A 44 10.76 15.02 -8.32
C PHE A 44 11.02 15.39 -6.85
N LEU A 45 11.28 16.66 -6.57
CA LEU A 45 11.45 17.14 -5.20
C LEU A 45 10.16 17.04 -4.39
N SER A 46 9.01 17.31 -5.04
CA SER A 46 7.69 17.16 -4.43
C SER A 46 7.40 15.71 -4.05
N ASP A 47 7.74 14.74 -4.89
CA ASP A 47 7.52 13.32 -4.63
C ASP A 47 8.39 12.80 -3.47
N ARG A 48 9.67 13.18 -3.42
CA ARG A 48 10.55 12.85 -2.28
C ARG A 48 10.09 13.50 -0.98
N ALA A 49 9.66 14.76 -1.04
CA ALA A 49 9.15 15.47 0.13
C ALA A 49 7.86 14.82 0.64
N LEU A 50 6.95 14.44 -0.27
CA LEU A 50 5.72 13.74 0.07
C LEU A 50 6.01 12.37 0.72
N PHE A 51 6.93 11.59 0.17
CA PHE A 51 7.33 10.32 0.78
C PHE A 51 7.94 10.49 2.17
N ALA A 52 8.85 11.45 2.34
CA ALA A 52 9.46 11.75 3.63
C ALA A 52 8.40 12.15 4.67
N HIS A 53 7.40 12.94 4.26
CA HIS A 53 6.28 13.32 5.10
C HIS A 53 5.41 12.11 5.48
N GLN A 54 5.06 11.25 4.51
CA GLN A 54 4.32 10.01 4.76
C GLN A 54 5.08 9.09 5.73
N ALA A 55 6.39 8.95 5.55
CA ALA A 55 7.23 8.16 6.45
C ALA A 55 7.25 8.70 7.89
N LYS A 56 7.28 10.03 8.05
CA LYS A 56 7.16 10.69 9.37
C LYS A 56 5.83 10.40 10.04
N VAL A 57 4.73 10.49 9.28
CA VAL A 57 3.37 10.19 9.78
C VAL A 57 3.26 8.73 10.21
N LEU A 58 3.72 7.78 9.40
CA LEU A 58 3.69 6.35 9.74
C LEU A 58 4.45 6.04 11.04
N ARG A 59 5.63 6.64 11.22
CA ARG A 59 6.43 6.45 12.45
C ARG A 59 5.73 7.05 13.67
N ARG A 60 5.13 8.23 13.54
CA ARG A 60 4.38 8.88 14.64
C ARG A 60 3.15 8.07 15.05
N LEU A 61 2.39 7.57 14.07
CA LEU A 61 1.21 6.74 14.35
C LEU A 61 1.59 5.46 15.11
N LEU A 62 2.71 4.83 14.75
CA LEU A 62 3.18 3.62 15.42
C LEU A 62 3.49 3.84 16.93
N GLU A 63 3.82 5.05 17.33
CA GLU A 63 4.05 5.42 18.73
C GLU A 63 2.75 5.64 19.51
N GLN A 64 1.64 5.86 18.82
CA GLN A 64 0.37 6.25 19.43
C GLN A 64 -0.68 5.13 19.42
N GLU A 65 -0.72 4.32 18.37
CA GLU A 65 -1.79 3.34 18.16
C GLU A 65 -1.37 2.17 17.27
N SER A 66 -2.17 1.11 17.28
CA SER A 66 -2.07 0.02 16.32
C SER A 66 -2.86 0.36 15.06
N TYR A 67 -2.29 0.11 13.90
CA TYR A 67 -2.95 0.37 12.62
C TYR A 67 -2.53 -0.60 11.51
N VAL A 68 -3.33 -0.68 10.47
CA VAL A 68 -3.01 -1.39 9.23
C VAL A 68 -2.70 -0.37 8.13
N CYS A 69 -1.53 -0.50 7.52
CA CYS A 69 -1.12 0.34 6.41
C CYS A 69 -1.05 -0.47 5.12
N VAL A 70 -1.70 0.01 4.06
CA VAL A 70 -1.67 -0.63 2.74
C VAL A 70 -0.77 0.16 1.78
N GLY A 71 0.33 -0.47 1.38
CA GLY A 71 1.29 0.10 0.45
C GLY A 71 2.19 1.18 1.08
N ARG A 72 2.53 2.22 0.30
CA ARG A 72 3.40 3.36 0.70
C ARG A 72 4.82 2.95 1.13
N ALA A 73 5.28 1.77 0.72
CA ALA A 73 6.55 1.19 1.19
C ALA A 73 6.66 1.20 2.73
N ALA A 74 5.53 0.97 3.42
CA ALA A 74 5.47 1.01 4.87
C ALA A 74 6.34 -0.07 5.50
N ASP A 75 6.46 -1.24 4.87
CA ASP A 75 7.40 -2.30 5.21
C ASP A 75 8.85 -1.80 5.28
N PHE A 76 9.28 -0.99 4.32
CA PHE A 76 10.60 -0.38 4.29
C PHE A 76 10.74 0.73 5.36
N VAL A 77 9.75 1.61 5.47
CA VAL A 77 9.76 2.75 6.41
C VAL A 77 9.82 2.28 7.87
N LEU A 78 9.18 1.14 8.17
CA LEU A 78 9.00 0.62 9.53
C LEU A 78 9.84 -0.64 9.81
N LYS A 79 10.72 -1.05 8.90
CA LYS A 79 11.47 -2.32 8.92
C LYS A 79 12.12 -2.64 10.27
N ASP A 80 12.74 -1.64 10.90
CA ASP A 80 13.50 -1.84 12.13
C ASP A 80 12.69 -1.49 13.40
N LYS A 81 11.38 -1.38 13.26
CA LYS A 81 10.50 -1.06 14.37
C LYS A 81 9.95 -2.32 15.04
N PRO A 82 9.88 -2.36 16.38
CA PRO A 82 9.28 -3.49 17.08
C PRO A 82 7.77 -3.57 16.78
N ARG A 83 7.25 -4.80 16.85
CA ARG A 83 5.81 -5.08 16.68
C ARG A 83 5.23 -4.64 15.32
N VAL A 84 6.05 -4.66 14.28
CA VAL A 84 5.64 -4.46 12.90
C VAL A 84 5.65 -5.81 12.18
N LEU A 85 4.59 -6.09 11.45
CA LEU A 85 4.46 -7.25 10.58
C LEU A 85 4.24 -6.76 9.14
N SER A 86 5.15 -7.14 8.25
CA SER A 86 5.04 -6.87 6.83
C SER A 86 4.49 -8.08 6.09
N VAL A 87 3.36 -7.89 5.38
CA VAL A 87 2.66 -8.97 4.69
C VAL A 87 2.57 -8.66 3.19
N PHE A 88 2.94 -9.63 2.36
CA PHE A 88 2.73 -9.60 0.92
C PHE A 88 1.58 -10.55 0.56
N LEU A 89 0.53 -10.00 -0.04
CA LEU A 89 -0.60 -10.77 -0.56
C LEU A 89 -0.45 -10.93 -2.06
N ASP A 90 -0.32 -12.15 -2.52
CA ASP A 90 -0.22 -12.50 -3.94
C ASP A 90 -1.46 -13.25 -4.42
N ALA A 91 -1.58 -13.39 -5.71
CA ALA A 91 -2.47 -14.31 -6.40
C ALA A 91 -1.98 -14.50 -7.84
N SER A 92 -2.32 -15.61 -8.46
CA SER A 92 -1.97 -15.86 -9.85
C SER A 92 -2.49 -14.73 -10.76
N TYR A 93 -1.77 -14.46 -11.84
CA TYR A 93 -2.17 -13.41 -12.79
C TYR A 93 -3.58 -13.64 -13.36
N SER A 94 -3.95 -14.90 -13.61
CA SER A 94 -5.28 -15.28 -14.11
C SER A 94 -6.38 -15.00 -13.08
N ASP A 95 -6.14 -15.32 -11.80
CA ASP A 95 -7.11 -15.07 -10.73
C ASP A 95 -7.31 -13.58 -10.49
N ARG A 96 -6.23 -12.82 -10.55
CA ARG A 96 -6.28 -11.35 -10.44
C ARG A 96 -7.09 -10.73 -11.57
N ILE A 97 -6.91 -11.20 -12.82
CA ILE A 97 -7.72 -10.77 -13.98
C ILE A 97 -9.20 -11.09 -13.72
N GLN A 98 -9.50 -12.33 -13.31
CA GLN A 98 -10.88 -12.74 -13.09
C GLN A 98 -11.56 -11.93 -11.99
N ARG A 99 -10.87 -11.65 -10.89
CA ARG A 99 -11.38 -10.77 -9.81
C ARG A 99 -11.68 -9.36 -10.31
N GLU A 100 -10.78 -8.77 -11.11
CA GLU A 100 -10.99 -7.42 -11.64
C GLU A 100 -12.13 -7.37 -12.65
N MET A 101 -12.29 -8.39 -13.50
CA MET A 101 -13.45 -8.52 -14.39
C MET A 101 -14.76 -8.51 -13.59
N THR A 102 -14.84 -9.33 -12.53
CA THR A 102 -16.03 -9.42 -11.69
C THR A 102 -16.27 -8.13 -10.90
N ARG A 103 -15.21 -7.57 -10.30
CA ARG A 103 -15.31 -6.38 -9.43
C ARG A 103 -15.72 -5.12 -10.19
N GLN A 104 -15.23 -4.95 -11.41
CA GLN A 104 -15.43 -3.72 -12.19
C GLN A 104 -16.42 -3.88 -13.35
N GLY A 105 -16.86 -5.09 -13.66
CA GLY A 105 -17.73 -5.35 -14.81
C GLY A 105 -17.04 -5.09 -16.16
N ILE A 106 -15.73 -5.30 -16.26
CA ILE A 106 -14.91 -4.99 -17.43
C ILE A 106 -14.49 -6.25 -18.18
N SER A 107 -14.11 -6.07 -19.44
CA SER A 107 -13.58 -7.18 -20.26
C SER A 107 -12.22 -7.69 -19.75
N ARG A 108 -11.87 -8.94 -20.13
CA ARG A 108 -10.57 -9.54 -19.81
C ARG A 108 -9.39 -8.68 -20.29
N GLY A 109 -9.52 -8.09 -21.48
CA GLY A 109 -8.47 -7.22 -22.04
C GLY A 109 -8.27 -5.93 -21.24
N GLU A 110 -9.35 -5.34 -20.75
CA GLU A 110 -9.30 -4.15 -19.88
C GLU A 110 -8.73 -4.49 -18.52
N ALA A 111 -9.18 -5.60 -17.90
CA ALA A 111 -8.65 -6.07 -16.62
C ALA A 111 -7.15 -6.33 -16.69
N LYS A 112 -6.67 -6.97 -17.76
CA LYS A 112 -5.24 -7.18 -18.00
C LYS A 112 -4.47 -5.87 -18.04
N ARG A 113 -4.89 -4.92 -18.87
CA ARG A 113 -4.23 -3.60 -18.97
C ARG A 113 -4.24 -2.83 -17.64
N TYR A 114 -5.32 -2.96 -16.88
CA TYR A 114 -5.44 -2.34 -15.57
C TYR A 114 -4.43 -2.92 -14.57
N ILE A 115 -4.32 -4.25 -14.50
CA ILE A 115 -3.39 -4.95 -13.59
C ILE A 115 -1.94 -4.63 -13.96
N ASP A 116 -1.59 -4.71 -15.26
CA ASP A 116 -0.22 -4.45 -15.72
C ASP A 116 0.23 -3.02 -15.36
N ARG A 117 -0.66 -2.04 -15.57
CA ARG A 117 -0.40 -0.65 -15.19
C ARG A 117 -0.24 -0.46 -13.69
N LEU A 118 -1.10 -1.12 -12.91
CA LEU A 118 -1.07 -1.03 -11.45
C LEU A 118 0.17 -1.68 -10.85
N ASP A 119 0.58 -2.83 -11.36
CA ASP A 119 1.79 -3.53 -10.93
C ASP A 119 3.05 -2.74 -11.31
N LYS A 120 3.07 -2.18 -12.53
CA LYS A 120 4.17 -1.30 -12.94
C LYS A 120 4.27 -0.11 -12.00
N TYR A 121 3.16 0.57 -11.71
CA TYR A 121 3.14 1.72 -10.79
C TYR A 121 3.66 1.34 -9.39
N ARG A 122 3.20 0.22 -8.82
CA ARG A 122 3.65 -0.24 -7.50
C ARG A 122 5.14 -0.55 -7.47
N ASN A 123 5.62 -1.25 -8.50
CA ASN A 123 7.04 -1.57 -8.61
C ASN A 123 7.91 -0.33 -8.77
N ASP A 124 7.52 0.60 -9.65
CA ASP A 124 8.27 1.83 -9.90
C ASP A 124 8.33 2.70 -8.63
N TYR A 125 7.18 2.90 -7.96
CA TYR A 125 7.10 3.62 -6.69
C TYR A 125 8.01 2.99 -5.62
N TYR A 126 7.90 1.68 -5.44
CA TYR A 126 8.66 0.96 -4.41
C TYR A 126 10.16 1.01 -4.72
N THR A 127 10.54 0.73 -5.96
CA THR A 127 11.96 0.77 -6.37
C THR A 127 12.55 2.17 -6.23
N TYR A 128 11.80 3.19 -6.61
CA TYR A 128 12.24 4.58 -6.53
C TYR A 128 12.55 5.01 -5.09
N HIS A 129 11.68 4.67 -4.14
CA HIS A 129 11.82 5.10 -2.75
C HIS A 129 12.71 4.18 -1.89
N THR A 130 12.87 2.92 -2.28
CA THR A 130 13.55 1.92 -1.44
C THR A 130 14.83 1.35 -2.06
N GLY A 131 15.01 1.50 -3.36
CA GLY A 131 16.09 0.84 -4.12
C GLY A 131 15.87 -0.67 -4.31
N LYS A 132 14.73 -1.23 -3.88
CA LYS A 132 14.42 -2.66 -3.89
C LYS A 132 13.31 -2.99 -4.88
N ARG A 133 13.16 -4.26 -5.24
CA ARG A 133 12.05 -4.74 -6.06
C ARG A 133 10.82 -5.01 -5.20
N TRP A 134 9.65 -4.50 -5.61
CA TRP A 134 8.39 -4.66 -4.88
C TRP A 134 7.97 -6.13 -4.69
N LYS A 135 8.19 -6.99 -5.69
CA LYS A 135 7.85 -8.43 -5.64
C LYS A 135 8.98 -9.31 -5.08
N ASP A 136 9.99 -8.73 -4.47
CA ASP A 136 11.01 -9.51 -3.77
C ASP A 136 10.47 -9.93 -2.40
N LEU A 137 10.09 -11.20 -2.30
CA LEU A 137 9.45 -11.76 -1.11
C LEU A 137 10.34 -11.67 0.14
N SER A 138 11.65 -11.55 -0.01
CA SER A 138 12.57 -11.36 1.12
C SER A 138 12.41 -10.02 1.85
N ASN A 139 11.62 -9.09 1.28
CA ASN A 139 11.29 -7.83 1.95
C ASN A 139 10.16 -7.97 2.99
N TYR A 140 9.44 -9.09 3.01
CA TYR A 140 8.24 -9.28 3.81
C TYR A 140 8.41 -10.41 4.82
N ASP A 141 7.75 -10.28 5.97
CA ASP A 141 7.77 -11.30 7.03
C ASP A 141 6.87 -12.48 6.69
N LEU A 142 5.76 -12.24 5.98
CA LEU A 142 4.76 -13.23 5.61
C LEU A 142 4.27 -12.99 4.17
N CYS A 143 4.22 -14.08 3.39
CA CYS A 143 3.73 -14.02 2.00
C CYS A 143 2.62 -15.05 1.82
N LEU A 144 1.44 -14.62 1.37
CA LEU A 144 0.24 -15.47 1.27
C LEU A 144 -0.36 -15.41 -0.12
N ASP A 145 -0.71 -16.58 -0.68
CA ASP A 145 -1.49 -16.69 -1.92
C ASP A 145 -2.99 -16.65 -1.60
N THR A 146 -3.61 -15.52 -1.94
CA THR A 146 -5.03 -15.28 -1.67
C THR A 146 -5.97 -16.02 -2.62
N ALA A 147 -5.46 -16.56 -3.73
CA ALA A 147 -6.26 -17.37 -4.64
C ALA A 147 -6.41 -18.81 -4.12
N VAL A 148 -5.35 -19.32 -3.50
CA VAL A 148 -5.33 -20.67 -2.92
C VAL A 148 -6.05 -20.70 -1.57
N LEU A 149 -5.74 -19.74 -0.72
CA LEU A 149 -6.23 -19.73 0.68
C LEU A 149 -7.63 -19.12 0.86
N GLY A 150 -7.99 -18.16 0.02
CA GLY A 150 -9.10 -17.27 0.29
C GLY A 150 -8.74 -16.17 1.31
N LEU A 151 -9.55 -15.11 1.36
CA LEU A 151 -9.24 -13.94 2.20
C LEU A 151 -9.36 -14.25 3.69
N ASP A 152 -10.40 -14.98 4.10
CA ASP A 152 -10.67 -15.29 5.51
C ASP A 152 -9.55 -16.14 6.13
N ASN A 153 -9.06 -17.14 5.40
CA ASN A 153 -7.93 -17.94 5.85
C ASN A 153 -6.62 -17.13 5.87
N CYS A 154 -6.44 -16.18 4.95
CA CYS A 154 -5.30 -15.27 5.01
C CYS A 154 -5.34 -14.40 6.27
N VAL A 155 -6.51 -13.88 6.66
CA VAL A 155 -6.69 -13.13 7.90
C VAL A 155 -6.33 -13.99 9.10
N SER A 156 -6.89 -15.21 9.18
CA SER A 156 -6.62 -16.15 10.28
C SER A 156 -5.12 -16.48 10.41
N LEU A 157 -4.41 -16.67 9.29
CA LEU A 157 -2.98 -16.91 9.30
C LEU A 157 -2.17 -15.70 9.75
N ILE A 158 -2.59 -14.50 9.37
CA ILE A 158 -1.96 -13.25 9.83
C ILE A 158 -2.13 -13.10 11.35
N GLU A 159 -3.32 -13.34 11.86
CA GLU A 159 -3.63 -13.29 13.29
C GLU A 159 -2.80 -14.33 14.07
N GLU A 160 -2.73 -15.57 13.57
CA GLU A 160 -1.91 -16.62 14.17
C GLU A 160 -0.43 -16.24 14.20
N TYR A 161 0.09 -15.71 13.10
CA TYR A 161 1.47 -15.25 13.03
C TYR A 161 1.74 -14.13 14.04
N MET A 162 0.82 -13.16 14.17
CA MET A 162 0.92 -12.08 15.15
C MET A 162 0.93 -12.62 16.58
N TYR A 163 0.07 -13.60 16.88
CA TYR A 163 0.06 -14.27 18.17
C TYR A 163 1.41 -14.93 18.48
N LEU A 164 1.92 -15.74 17.57
CA LEU A 164 3.17 -16.47 17.75
C LEU A 164 4.38 -15.53 17.87
N ARG A 165 4.40 -14.46 17.08
CA ARG A 165 5.56 -13.54 17.03
C ARG A 165 5.54 -12.48 18.13
N PHE A 166 4.36 -11.96 18.47
CA PHE A 166 4.23 -10.81 19.37
C PHE A 166 3.51 -11.11 20.69
N GLY A 167 2.96 -12.31 20.86
CA GLY A 167 2.15 -12.67 22.02
C GLY A 167 0.86 -11.87 22.15
N VAL A 168 0.29 -11.42 21.02
CA VAL A 168 -0.97 -10.65 21.01
C VAL A 168 -2.13 -11.63 21.24
N GLU A 169 -2.98 -11.35 22.22
CA GLU A 169 -4.16 -12.19 22.47
C GLU A 169 -5.06 -12.23 21.22
N LYS A 170 -5.56 -13.44 20.91
CA LYS A 170 -6.57 -13.60 19.87
C LYS A 170 -7.86 -12.94 20.36
N PRO A 171 -8.57 -12.18 19.49
CA PRO A 171 -9.90 -11.71 19.83
C PRO A 171 -10.77 -12.94 20.19
N ASN A 172 -11.44 -12.89 21.33
CA ASN A 172 -12.43 -13.91 21.68
C ASN A 172 -13.57 -13.82 20.64
N VAL A 173 -13.65 -14.82 19.76
CA VAL A 173 -14.76 -15.00 18.81
C VAL A 173 -15.93 -15.64 19.54
#